data_68fe78117eb3ec41f76037b19d8a428c
#
_entry.id   68fe78117eb3ec41f76037b19d8a428c
#
_cell.length_a   1.000
_cell.length_b   1.000
_cell.length_c   1.000
_cell.angle_alpha   90.00
_cell.angle_beta   90.00
_cell.angle_gamma   90.00
#
_symmetry.space_group_name_H-M   'P 1'
#
loop_
_entity.id
_entity.type
_entity.pdbx_description
1 polymer ?
#
loop_
_entity_poly.entity_id
_entity_poly.type
_entity_poly.pdbx_seq_one_letter_code
_entity_poly.pdbx_strand_id
1 'polypeptide(L)'
;VCAYLQFDVPEGEKLTVRVASSFIGEEQAWLNFDREVKNKTVADLKIESAKLWNSMMGRIVAEGGNEEQMKTFYSCLYRVLLFPREFYEFDKSGKPVYYSPYDGKIHAGYMYTDNGFWDTFRAVHPLFTLVYPEVSERIMQALVNSYEESGFLPEWASPGHRGCMIGNNSLSLITDAWMKGIRSFDAKKALEAMVHQTQAQGREASVGRNGFEEYDKLGYVPYPDYVEATAKTLEYAYSDWCLSRFAASIGNVSIAEVYEKKSQNYKNLFDPSCGFMRAKNKDGEWIEPFRAIEWGGPFTEGSSWHYTWSVMHDIQGLAQLMGGHEQMGAKLDSMFNAPADYNVGTYGFVIHEIAEMVALDMGQYAHGNQPVQHAIYLYNYIGQPWKAQYHVREVLNRLYNSGPKGYCGDEDNGQTSAWYVCSAMGFYPVCPGQPEY
;
A
#
# COMPACT_ATOMS: atom_id res chain seq x y z
N VAL A 1 8.25 6.54 31.79
CA VAL A 1 8.57 5.78 33.01
C VAL A 1 9.48 4.64 32.61
N CYS A 2 10.66 4.51 33.28
CA CYS A 2 11.60 3.42 33.05
C CYS A 2 11.71 2.61 34.33
N ALA A 3 11.85 1.29 34.19
CA ALA A 3 12.21 0.37 35.24
C ALA A 3 13.47 -0.39 34.85
N TYR A 4 14.33 -0.71 35.81
CA TYR A 4 15.49 -1.57 35.56
C TYR A 4 15.55 -2.61 36.70
N LEU A 5 16.10 -3.77 36.32
CA LEU A 5 16.37 -4.87 37.24
C LEU A 5 17.87 -5.15 37.22
N GLN A 6 18.46 -5.33 38.37
CA GLN A 6 19.88 -5.68 38.52
C GLN A 6 19.98 -7.07 39.10
N PHE A 7 20.85 -7.89 38.56
CA PHE A 7 21.07 -9.26 38.98
C PHE A 7 22.58 -9.51 39.20
N ASP A 8 22.92 -10.16 40.29
CA ASP A 8 24.28 -10.69 40.52
C ASP A 8 24.32 -12.11 39.92
N VAL A 9 25.04 -12.26 38.81
CA VAL A 9 25.15 -13.55 38.09
C VAL A 9 26.60 -14.00 38.17
N PRO A 10 26.90 -15.18 38.82
CA PRO A 10 28.23 -15.72 38.89
C PRO A 10 28.83 -15.96 37.49
N GLU A 11 30.17 -15.90 37.40
CA GLU A 11 30.88 -16.14 36.14
C GLU A 11 30.53 -17.52 35.58
N GLY A 12 30.13 -17.59 34.31
CA GLY A 12 29.76 -18.83 33.61
C GLY A 12 28.31 -19.26 33.78
N GLU A 13 27.53 -18.61 34.64
CA GLU A 13 26.08 -18.86 34.76
C GLU A 13 25.28 -18.06 33.76
N LYS A 14 24.08 -18.58 33.38
CA LYS A 14 23.16 -17.95 32.43
C LYS A 14 21.90 -17.51 33.17
N LEU A 15 21.56 -16.25 33.05
CA LEU A 15 20.27 -15.71 33.48
C LEU A 15 19.26 -15.82 32.33
N THR A 16 18.09 -16.42 32.61
CA THR A 16 16.95 -16.44 31.69
C THR A 16 15.89 -15.49 32.20
N VAL A 17 15.52 -14.51 31.36
CA VAL A 17 14.42 -13.57 31.65
C VAL A 17 13.26 -13.88 30.72
N ARG A 18 12.04 -13.93 31.24
CA ARG A 18 10.80 -14.05 30.47
C ARG A 18 10.03 -12.77 30.63
N VAL A 19 9.59 -12.20 29.51
CA VAL A 19 8.83 -10.96 29.47
C VAL A 19 7.55 -11.19 28.67
N ALA A 20 6.45 -10.68 29.18
CA ALA A 20 5.19 -10.58 28.45
C ALA A 20 4.68 -9.15 28.55
N SER A 21 3.95 -8.72 27.54
CA SER A 21 3.31 -7.40 27.49
C SER A 21 1.86 -7.54 27.05
N SER A 22 1.11 -6.46 27.23
CA SER A 22 -0.27 -6.34 26.76
C SER A 22 -0.58 -4.86 26.49
N PHE A 23 -1.39 -4.61 25.48
CA PHE A 23 -2.00 -3.29 25.24
C PHE A 23 -3.27 -3.08 26.08
N ILE A 24 -3.82 -4.16 26.67
CA ILE A 24 -5.08 -4.15 27.42
C ILE A 24 -4.84 -3.84 28.91
N GLY A 25 -3.86 -4.53 29.51
CA GLY A 25 -3.54 -4.30 30.92
C GLY A 25 -2.73 -5.44 31.56
N GLU A 26 -2.44 -5.29 32.87
CA GLU A 26 -1.57 -6.20 33.59
C GLU A 26 -2.11 -7.64 33.66
N GLU A 27 -3.41 -7.80 33.95
CA GLU A 27 -4.04 -9.14 34.00
C GLU A 27 -3.92 -9.89 32.67
N GLN A 28 -4.07 -9.16 31.57
CA GLN A 28 -3.91 -9.73 30.25
C GLN A 28 -2.43 -10.05 29.96
N ALA A 29 -1.50 -9.24 30.39
CA ALA A 29 -0.07 -9.54 30.28
C ALA A 29 0.30 -10.83 31.02
N TRP A 30 -0.25 -11.07 32.21
CA TRP A 30 -0.10 -12.33 32.93
C TRP A 30 -0.72 -13.52 32.20
N LEU A 31 -1.88 -13.32 31.56
CA LEU A 31 -2.51 -14.37 30.75
C LEU A 31 -1.66 -14.72 29.51
N ASN A 32 -1.09 -13.72 28.84
CA ASN A 32 -0.15 -13.92 27.74
C ASN A 32 1.11 -14.64 28.20
N PHE A 33 1.67 -14.24 29.38
CA PHE A 33 2.82 -14.93 29.98
C PHE A 33 2.54 -16.41 30.23
N ASP A 34 1.42 -16.74 30.86
CA ASP A 34 1.07 -18.12 31.21
C ASP A 34 0.86 -18.98 29.94
N ARG A 35 0.28 -18.41 28.88
CA ARG A 35 -0.03 -19.08 27.63
C ARG A 35 1.23 -19.28 26.76
N GLU A 36 2.08 -18.27 26.67
CA GLU A 36 3.09 -18.21 25.62
C GLU A 36 4.49 -18.62 26.08
N VAL A 37 4.91 -18.27 27.32
CA VAL A 37 6.31 -18.39 27.72
C VAL A 37 6.57 -19.11 29.05
N LYS A 38 5.60 -19.20 29.96
CA LYS A 38 5.79 -19.66 31.34
C LYS A 38 6.53 -20.98 31.45
N ASN A 39 6.10 -21.98 30.71
CA ASN A 39 6.59 -23.36 30.78
C ASN A 39 7.46 -23.77 29.59
N LYS A 40 7.98 -22.79 28.85
CA LYS A 40 8.76 -23.06 27.64
C LYS A 40 10.22 -22.63 27.83
N THR A 41 11.13 -23.40 27.26
CA THR A 41 12.53 -23.02 27.12
C THR A 41 12.72 -22.16 25.84
N VAL A 42 13.88 -21.51 25.73
CA VAL A 42 14.26 -20.79 24.50
C VAL A 42 14.30 -21.75 23.30
N ALA A 43 14.71 -23.01 23.52
CA ALA A 43 14.72 -24.02 22.46
C ALA A 43 13.30 -24.36 21.98
N ASP A 44 12.35 -24.52 22.90
CA ASP A 44 10.93 -24.77 22.56
C ASP A 44 10.34 -23.61 21.74
N LEU A 45 10.57 -22.38 22.18
CA LEU A 45 10.09 -21.17 21.47
C LEU A 45 10.69 -21.04 20.07
N LYS A 46 11.99 -21.39 19.92
CA LYS A 46 12.63 -21.41 18.60
C LYS A 46 12.00 -22.44 17.66
N ILE A 47 11.67 -23.62 18.15
CA ILE A 47 11.03 -24.68 17.37
C ILE A 47 9.59 -24.26 16.99
N GLU A 48 8.82 -23.72 17.92
CA GLU A 48 7.45 -23.25 17.67
C GLU A 48 7.43 -22.10 16.65
N SER A 49 8.31 -21.12 16.82
CA SER A 49 8.43 -19.99 15.88
C SER A 49 8.82 -20.48 14.47
N ALA A 50 9.82 -21.35 14.36
CA ALA A 50 10.21 -21.94 13.07
C ALA A 50 9.05 -22.71 12.42
N LYS A 51 8.28 -23.47 13.20
CA LYS A 51 7.09 -24.19 12.70
C LYS A 51 6.03 -23.24 12.18
N LEU A 52 5.75 -22.15 12.91
CA LEU A 52 4.77 -21.14 12.50
C LEU A 52 5.19 -20.47 11.19
N TRP A 53 6.41 -19.95 11.13
CA TRP A 53 6.93 -19.30 9.92
C TRP A 53 6.95 -20.24 8.72
N ASN A 54 7.38 -21.50 8.90
CA ASN A 54 7.36 -22.50 7.84
C ASN A 54 5.93 -22.82 7.36
N SER A 55 4.94 -22.81 8.26
CA SER A 55 3.54 -23.03 7.86
C SER A 55 2.96 -21.87 7.04
N MET A 56 3.38 -20.64 7.32
CA MET A 56 2.95 -19.46 6.57
C MET A 56 3.69 -19.34 5.23
N MET A 57 5.01 -19.34 5.24
CA MET A 57 5.82 -19.20 4.02
C MET A 57 5.68 -20.42 3.09
N GLY A 58 5.50 -21.61 3.64
CA GLY A 58 5.32 -22.84 2.87
C GLY A 58 4.00 -22.98 2.12
N ARG A 59 3.11 -21.98 2.19
CA ARG A 59 1.92 -21.91 1.31
C ARG A 59 2.30 -21.64 -0.15
N ILE A 60 3.45 -21.03 -0.39
CA ILE A 60 4.03 -20.90 -1.72
C ILE A 60 5.27 -21.77 -1.76
N VAL A 61 5.25 -22.81 -2.59
CA VAL A 61 6.40 -23.69 -2.81
C VAL A 61 7.03 -23.32 -4.15
N ALA A 62 8.26 -22.76 -4.09
CA ALA A 62 9.03 -22.43 -5.28
C ALA A 62 10.03 -23.57 -5.56
N GLU A 63 10.14 -23.98 -6.83
CA GLU A 63 11.08 -24.97 -7.31
C GLU A 63 11.86 -24.43 -8.51
N GLY A 64 13.05 -24.93 -8.72
CA GLY A 64 13.94 -24.43 -9.77
C GLY A 64 14.71 -23.19 -9.33
N GLY A 65 15.41 -22.54 -10.24
CA GLY A 65 16.28 -21.42 -9.92
C GLY A 65 17.57 -21.85 -9.19
N ASN A 66 18.42 -20.88 -8.88
CA ASN A 66 19.60 -21.10 -8.07
C ASN A 66 19.34 -20.79 -6.58
N GLU A 67 20.30 -21.10 -5.72
CA GLU A 67 20.19 -20.92 -4.27
C GLU A 67 19.94 -19.43 -3.89
N GLU A 68 20.57 -18.50 -4.59
CA GLU A 68 20.43 -17.07 -4.37
C GLU A 68 19.00 -16.60 -4.68
N GLN A 69 18.43 -17.03 -5.79
CA GLN A 69 17.05 -16.72 -6.16
C GLN A 69 16.04 -17.27 -5.16
N MET A 70 16.27 -18.51 -4.67
CA MET A 70 15.41 -19.12 -3.65
C MET A 70 15.47 -18.36 -2.32
N LYS A 71 16.68 -17.98 -1.88
CA LYS A 71 16.85 -17.15 -0.68
C LYS A 71 16.20 -15.79 -0.83
N THR A 72 16.36 -15.13 -1.97
CA THR A 72 15.72 -13.84 -2.27
C THR A 72 14.20 -13.95 -2.21
N PHE A 73 13.62 -14.96 -2.86
CA PHE A 73 12.18 -15.19 -2.87
C PHE A 73 11.61 -15.35 -1.46
N TYR A 74 12.16 -16.25 -0.66
CA TYR A 74 11.64 -16.48 0.70
C TYR A 74 11.99 -15.36 1.67
N SER A 75 13.08 -14.61 1.46
CA SER A 75 13.37 -13.40 2.24
C SER A 75 12.36 -12.29 1.94
N CYS A 76 11.95 -12.14 0.68
CA CYS A 76 10.89 -11.21 0.31
C CYS A 76 9.53 -11.67 0.88
N LEU A 77 9.18 -12.95 0.75
CA LEU A 77 7.94 -13.49 1.32
C LEU A 77 7.87 -13.33 2.85
N TYR A 78 9.00 -13.50 3.54
CA TYR A 78 9.11 -13.24 4.98
C TYR A 78 8.78 -11.77 5.30
N ARG A 79 9.34 -10.79 4.56
CA ARG A 79 9.08 -9.36 4.79
C ARG A 79 7.63 -9.00 4.54
N VAL A 80 6.99 -9.56 3.50
CA VAL A 80 5.56 -9.39 3.24
C VAL A 80 4.70 -9.76 4.44
N LEU A 81 5.10 -10.76 5.22
CA LEU A 81 4.36 -11.27 6.38
C LEU A 81 4.68 -10.54 7.69
N LEU A 82 5.56 -9.53 7.68
CA LEU A 82 5.87 -8.75 8.89
C LEU A 82 4.82 -7.68 9.19
N PHE A 83 4.03 -7.28 8.19
CA PHE A 83 3.00 -6.23 8.27
C PHE A 83 1.72 -6.65 7.55
N PRO A 84 0.54 -6.15 8.02
CA PRO A 84 0.32 -5.40 9.24
C PRO A 84 0.60 -6.23 10.49
N ARG A 85 0.88 -5.56 11.60
CA ARG A 85 1.05 -6.24 12.89
C ARG A 85 -0.31 -6.57 13.51
N GLU A 86 -0.40 -7.73 14.14
CA GLU A 86 -1.54 -8.11 14.99
C GLU A 86 -1.61 -7.17 16.20
N PHE A 87 -2.76 -6.52 16.37
CA PHE A 87 -3.03 -5.61 17.48
C PHE A 87 -4.22 -6.13 18.30
N TYR A 88 -4.24 -7.43 18.52
CA TYR A 88 -5.24 -8.14 19.33
C TYR A 88 -4.57 -9.18 20.20
N GLU A 89 -5.27 -9.60 21.22
CA GLU A 89 -4.84 -10.59 22.18
C GLU A 89 -5.96 -11.61 22.37
N PHE A 90 -5.76 -12.64 23.18
CA PHE A 90 -6.78 -13.63 23.43
C PHE A 90 -7.20 -13.60 24.90
N ASP A 91 -8.50 -13.48 25.18
CA ASP A 91 -9.07 -13.53 26.51
C ASP A 91 -8.92 -14.90 27.19
N LYS A 92 -9.42 -15.04 28.43
CA LYS A 92 -9.38 -16.28 29.21
C LYS A 92 -10.11 -17.44 28.51
N SER A 93 -11.10 -17.14 27.65
CA SER A 93 -11.84 -18.14 26.86
C SER A 93 -11.19 -18.48 25.53
N GLY A 94 -10.09 -17.83 25.18
CA GLY A 94 -9.39 -17.99 23.90
C GLY A 94 -10.03 -17.21 22.74
N LYS A 95 -10.89 -16.24 23.02
CA LYS A 95 -11.48 -15.36 22.00
C LYS A 95 -10.63 -14.12 21.79
N PRO A 96 -10.51 -13.62 20.54
CA PRO A 96 -9.76 -12.41 20.24
C PRO A 96 -10.43 -11.19 20.86
N VAL A 97 -9.62 -10.32 21.45
CA VAL A 97 -9.97 -9.03 22.04
C VAL A 97 -8.87 -8.03 21.78
N TYR A 98 -9.19 -6.75 21.69
CA TYR A 98 -8.19 -5.69 21.50
C TYR A 98 -8.56 -4.44 22.26
N TYR A 99 -7.54 -3.66 22.61
CA TYR A 99 -7.69 -2.28 23.06
C TYR A 99 -7.71 -1.37 21.82
N SER A 100 -8.84 -0.70 21.59
CA SER A 100 -8.98 0.16 20.42
C SER A 100 -8.08 1.40 20.51
N PRO A 101 -7.22 1.64 19.51
CA PRO A 101 -6.46 2.88 19.42
C PRO A 101 -7.32 4.07 18.95
N TYR A 102 -8.59 3.84 18.61
CA TYR A 102 -9.50 4.84 18.08
C TYR A 102 -10.44 5.41 19.14
N ASP A 103 -11.04 4.59 20.00
CA ASP A 103 -11.96 5.03 21.06
C ASP A 103 -11.48 4.75 22.48
N GLY A 104 -10.34 4.07 22.64
CA GLY A 104 -9.74 3.78 23.95
C GLY A 104 -10.47 2.73 24.79
N LYS A 105 -11.31 1.88 24.15
CA LYS A 105 -12.05 0.81 24.84
C LYS A 105 -11.55 -0.57 24.42
N ILE A 106 -11.96 -1.57 25.19
CA ILE A 106 -11.71 -2.98 24.83
C ILE A 106 -12.89 -3.52 24.05
N HIS A 107 -12.60 -4.07 22.89
CA HIS A 107 -13.57 -4.69 21.99
C HIS A 107 -13.24 -6.16 21.73
N ALA A 108 -14.26 -6.94 21.37
CA ALA A 108 -14.09 -8.28 20.88
C ALA A 108 -13.75 -8.27 19.39
N GLY A 109 -12.87 -9.19 18.97
CA GLY A 109 -12.50 -9.34 17.55
C GLY A 109 -11.01 -9.08 17.29
N TYR A 110 -10.71 -8.86 16.02
CA TYR A 110 -9.35 -8.65 15.52
C TYR A 110 -9.11 -7.17 15.21
N MET A 111 -7.90 -6.72 15.47
CA MET A 111 -7.41 -5.40 15.07
C MET A 111 -5.98 -5.54 14.54
N TYR A 112 -5.62 -4.70 13.58
CA TYR A 112 -4.30 -4.66 12.96
C TYR A 112 -3.76 -3.25 12.94
N THR A 113 -2.44 -3.12 12.95
CA THR A 113 -1.75 -1.83 12.98
C THR A 113 -0.43 -1.84 12.20
N ASP A 114 0.27 -0.72 12.23
CA ASP A 114 1.58 -0.51 11.59
C ASP A 114 1.55 -0.84 10.10
N ASN A 115 0.61 -0.23 9.38
CA ASN A 115 0.49 -0.40 7.94
C ASN A 115 0.06 0.89 7.24
N GLY A 116 0.81 1.26 6.20
CA GLY A 116 0.51 2.31 5.25
C GLY A 116 -0.19 1.74 4.02
N PHE A 117 -1.43 2.13 3.79
CA PHE A 117 -2.20 1.54 2.69
C PHE A 117 -1.81 2.13 1.33
N TRP A 118 -1.28 3.36 1.30
CA TRP A 118 -0.73 3.95 0.08
C TRP A 118 0.35 3.07 -0.57
N ASP A 119 1.15 2.38 0.25
CA ASP A 119 2.14 1.42 -0.21
C ASP A 119 1.49 0.07 -0.54
N THR A 120 0.82 -0.51 0.45
CA THR A 120 0.51 -1.94 0.51
C THR A 120 -0.72 -2.36 -0.28
N PHE A 121 -1.58 -1.42 -0.72
CA PHE A 121 -2.74 -1.76 -1.54
C PHE A 121 -2.35 -2.39 -2.88
N ARG A 122 -1.14 -2.10 -3.38
CA ARG A 122 -0.69 -2.42 -4.73
C ARG A 122 -0.39 -3.89 -4.93
N ALA A 123 0.29 -4.55 -3.98
CA ALA A 123 0.63 -5.97 -4.10
C ALA A 123 0.49 -6.77 -2.81
N VAL A 124 0.74 -6.20 -1.62
CA VAL A 124 0.67 -6.93 -0.33
C VAL A 124 -0.74 -7.46 -0.08
N HIS A 125 -1.73 -6.57 -0.06
CA HIS A 125 -3.12 -6.97 0.19
C HIS A 125 -3.70 -7.88 -0.91
N PRO A 126 -3.46 -7.62 -2.21
CA PRO A 126 -3.81 -8.58 -3.26
C PRO A 126 -3.16 -9.97 -3.08
N LEU A 127 -1.91 -10.03 -2.66
CA LEU A 127 -1.26 -11.31 -2.34
C LEU A 127 -1.92 -12.01 -1.14
N PHE A 128 -2.35 -11.23 -0.14
CA PHE A 128 -3.08 -11.79 1.01
C PHE A 128 -4.44 -12.37 0.59
N THR A 129 -5.18 -11.74 -0.31
CA THR A 129 -6.45 -12.31 -0.80
C THR A 129 -6.24 -13.65 -1.50
N LEU A 130 -5.09 -13.85 -2.15
CA LEU A 130 -4.75 -15.07 -2.87
C LEU A 130 -4.23 -16.18 -1.95
N VAL A 131 -3.27 -15.85 -1.07
CA VAL A 131 -2.48 -16.85 -0.32
C VAL A 131 -2.90 -16.95 1.15
N TYR A 132 -3.41 -15.86 1.73
CA TYR A 132 -3.77 -15.76 3.15
C TYR A 132 -5.18 -15.18 3.33
N PRO A 133 -6.23 -15.78 2.70
CA PRO A 133 -7.59 -15.21 2.71
C PRO A 133 -8.15 -15.01 4.11
N GLU A 134 -7.83 -15.89 5.07
CA GLU A 134 -8.25 -15.75 6.46
C GLU A 134 -7.62 -14.56 7.18
N VAL A 135 -6.43 -14.14 6.78
CA VAL A 135 -5.79 -12.90 7.28
C VAL A 135 -6.47 -11.69 6.66
N SER A 136 -6.72 -11.74 5.35
CA SER A 136 -7.43 -10.69 4.64
C SER A 136 -8.83 -10.45 5.22
N GLU A 137 -9.59 -11.51 5.52
CA GLU A 137 -10.91 -11.41 6.19
C GLU A 137 -10.85 -10.63 7.50
N ARG A 138 -9.89 -10.95 8.36
CA ARG A 138 -9.71 -10.28 9.65
C ARG A 138 -9.32 -8.81 9.49
N ILE A 139 -8.44 -8.50 8.53
CA ILE A 139 -8.03 -7.12 8.23
C ILE A 139 -9.24 -6.31 7.73
N MET A 140 -10.04 -6.84 6.82
CA MET A 140 -11.22 -6.13 6.30
C MET A 140 -12.25 -5.85 7.41
N GLN A 141 -12.51 -6.82 8.30
CA GLN A 141 -13.37 -6.58 9.45
C GLN A 141 -12.77 -5.54 10.41
N ALA A 142 -11.45 -5.54 10.62
CA ALA A 142 -10.78 -4.53 11.45
C ALA A 142 -10.91 -3.11 10.86
N LEU A 143 -10.89 -2.95 9.53
CA LEU A 143 -11.17 -1.65 8.88
C LEU A 143 -12.60 -1.17 9.16
N VAL A 144 -13.58 -2.05 9.07
CA VAL A 144 -14.98 -1.72 9.41
C VAL A 144 -15.11 -1.33 10.88
N ASN A 145 -14.49 -2.10 11.80
CA ASN A 145 -14.45 -1.78 13.22
C ASN A 145 -13.84 -0.39 13.47
N SER A 146 -12.72 -0.08 12.80
CA SER A 146 -12.05 1.23 12.93
C SER A 146 -12.98 2.39 12.56
N TYR A 147 -13.79 2.21 11.51
CA TYR A 147 -14.81 3.20 11.14
C TYR A 147 -15.89 3.35 12.22
N GLU A 148 -16.40 2.26 12.77
CA GLU A 148 -17.42 2.30 13.84
C GLU A 148 -16.90 2.97 15.12
N GLU A 149 -15.61 2.83 15.39
CA GLU A 149 -14.96 3.35 16.61
C GLU A 149 -14.49 4.81 16.46
N SER A 150 -14.15 5.28 15.25
CA SER A 150 -13.58 6.62 15.00
C SER A 150 -14.41 7.50 14.08
N GLY A 151 -15.32 6.94 13.31
CA GLY A 151 -16.03 7.62 12.23
C GLY A 151 -15.28 7.66 10.90
N PHE A 152 -14.05 7.14 10.82
CA PHE A 152 -13.24 7.12 9.60
C PHE A 152 -12.53 5.79 9.39
N LEU A 153 -12.28 5.44 8.12
CA LEU A 153 -11.36 4.39 7.76
C LEU A 153 -9.92 4.90 7.96
N PRO A 154 -8.97 4.08 8.46
CA PRO A 154 -7.57 4.45 8.48
C PRO A 154 -6.96 4.42 7.09
N GLU A 155 -6.02 5.32 6.81
CA GLU A 155 -5.15 5.28 5.61
C GLU A 155 -3.71 4.93 5.99
N TRP A 156 -3.33 5.29 7.20
CA TRP A 156 -2.11 4.85 7.86
C TRP A 156 -2.42 4.58 9.34
N ALA A 157 -2.37 3.31 9.72
CA ALA A 157 -2.60 2.89 11.10
C ALA A 157 -1.27 2.71 11.83
N SER A 158 -1.04 3.46 12.95
CA SER A 158 0.19 3.28 13.76
C SER A 158 0.11 3.96 15.15
N PRO A 159 -0.52 3.35 16.15
CA PRO A 159 -1.49 2.23 16.07
C PRO A 159 -2.88 2.66 15.59
N GLY A 160 -3.33 3.90 15.80
CA GLY A 160 -4.57 4.49 15.28
C GLY A 160 -4.31 5.35 14.04
N HIS A 161 -5.16 6.33 13.81
CA HIS A 161 -4.98 7.27 12.71
C HIS A 161 -3.67 8.04 12.82
N ARG A 162 -2.90 8.04 11.74
CA ARG A 162 -1.68 8.84 11.60
C ARG A 162 -1.77 9.66 10.32
N GLY A 163 -1.43 10.94 10.40
CA GLY A 163 -1.32 11.85 9.26
C GLY A 163 -0.08 11.53 8.43
N CYS A 164 -0.20 10.59 7.51
CA CYS A 164 0.88 10.16 6.64
C CYS A 164 0.32 9.76 5.28
N MET A 165 1.02 10.13 4.20
CA MET A 165 0.68 9.88 2.80
C MET A 165 -0.68 10.45 2.35
N ILE A 166 -1.06 10.13 1.14
CA ILE A 166 -2.25 10.64 0.45
C ILE A 166 -3.18 9.50 0.02
N GLY A 167 -4.34 9.86 -0.52
CA GLY A 167 -5.29 8.92 -1.11
C GLY A 167 -6.30 8.36 -0.12
N ASN A 168 -7.22 7.55 -0.62
CA ASN A 168 -8.17 6.77 0.17
C ASN A 168 -8.00 5.29 -0.16
N ASN A 169 -6.82 4.77 0.15
CA ASN A 169 -6.41 3.44 -0.28
C ASN A 169 -7.09 2.32 0.51
N SER A 170 -7.66 2.62 1.69
CA SER A 170 -8.58 1.72 2.40
C SER A 170 -9.75 1.28 1.51
N LEU A 171 -10.23 2.14 0.59
CA LEU A 171 -11.30 1.82 -0.35
C LEU A 171 -10.86 0.74 -1.34
N SER A 172 -9.63 0.81 -1.82
CA SER A 172 -9.09 -0.20 -2.74
C SER A 172 -8.93 -1.55 -2.05
N LEU A 173 -8.44 -1.58 -0.79
CA LEU A 173 -8.33 -2.80 0.00
C LEU A 173 -9.68 -3.51 0.16
N ILE A 174 -10.70 -2.77 0.59
CA ILE A 174 -12.05 -3.29 0.81
C ILE A 174 -12.65 -3.82 -0.50
N THR A 175 -12.50 -3.03 -1.59
CA THR A 175 -13.02 -3.41 -2.90
C THR A 175 -12.30 -4.63 -3.45
N ASP A 176 -10.97 -4.67 -3.40
CA ASP A 176 -10.17 -5.78 -3.91
C ASP A 176 -10.49 -7.09 -3.19
N ALA A 177 -10.51 -7.06 -1.86
CA ALA A 177 -10.89 -8.21 -1.05
C ALA A 177 -12.31 -8.70 -1.39
N TRP A 178 -13.28 -7.79 -1.51
CA TRP A 178 -14.65 -8.13 -1.86
C TRP A 178 -14.76 -8.73 -3.25
N MET A 179 -14.14 -8.13 -4.27
CA MET A 179 -14.20 -8.62 -5.66
C MET A 179 -13.52 -10.00 -5.80
N LYS A 180 -12.53 -10.29 -4.97
CA LYS A 180 -11.82 -11.59 -4.91
C LYS A 180 -12.46 -12.62 -3.98
N GLY A 181 -13.66 -12.35 -3.48
CA GLY A 181 -14.47 -13.34 -2.78
C GLY A 181 -14.41 -13.30 -1.25
N ILE A 182 -13.70 -12.37 -0.64
CA ILE A 182 -13.70 -12.15 0.80
C ILE A 182 -15.03 -11.48 1.20
N ARG A 183 -15.91 -12.22 1.89
CA ARG A 183 -17.32 -11.82 2.14
C ARG A 183 -17.70 -11.77 3.62
N SER A 184 -16.78 -11.96 4.53
CA SER A 184 -17.03 -12.14 5.97
C SER A 184 -17.25 -10.85 6.75
N PHE A 185 -17.06 -9.66 6.15
CA PHE A 185 -17.27 -8.36 6.79
C PHE A 185 -18.62 -7.73 6.39
N ASP A 186 -19.09 -6.74 7.19
CA ASP A 186 -20.35 -6.04 6.90
C ASP A 186 -20.22 -5.10 5.69
N ALA A 187 -20.69 -5.56 4.54
CA ALA A 187 -20.62 -4.84 3.28
C ALA A 187 -21.44 -3.52 3.29
N LYS A 188 -22.54 -3.45 4.03
CA LYS A 188 -23.34 -2.21 4.11
C LYS A 188 -22.62 -1.15 4.92
N LYS A 189 -22.04 -1.56 6.05
CA LYS A 189 -21.24 -0.67 6.89
C LYS A 189 -19.97 -0.25 6.17
N ALA A 190 -19.32 -1.15 5.43
CA ALA A 190 -18.18 -0.84 4.59
C ALA A 190 -18.55 0.20 3.52
N LEU A 191 -19.68 0.06 2.82
CA LEU A 191 -20.12 1.07 1.85
C LEU A 191 -20.38 2.44 2.52
N GLU A 192 -21.04 2.46 3.69
CA GLU A 192 -21.26 3.69 4.47
C GLU A 192 -19.92 4.36 4.79
N ALA A 193 -18.97 3.59 5.30
CA ALA A 193 -17.62 4.07 5.62
C ALA A 193 -16.89 4.63 4.40
N MET A 194 -16.91 3.91 3.29
CA MET A 194 -16.26 4.34 2.04
C MET A 194 -16.86 5.64 1.50
N VAL A 195 -18.18 5.79 1.51
CA VAL A 195 -18.85 7.02 1.09
C VAL A 195 -18.48 8.18 2.02
N HIS A 196 -18.55 7.96 3.34
CA HIS A 196 -18.16 8.99 4.31
C HIS A 196 -16.69 9.44 4.12
N GLN A 197 -15.78 8.51 3.88
CA GLN A 197 -14.35 8.79 3.65
C GLN A 197 -14.11 9.76 2.48
N THR A 198 -14.99 9.74 1.47
CA THR A 198 -14.86 10.60 0.29
C THR A 198 -15.51 11.98 0.43
N GLN A 199 -16.34 12.20 1.43
CA GLN A 199 -17.17 13.41 1.62
C GLN A 199 -16.84 14.19 2.88
N ALA A 200 -15.81 13.79 3.61
CA ALA A 200 -15.41 14.41 4.85
C ALA A 200 -13.89 14.40 4.98
N GLN A 201 -13.38 15.30 5.80
CA GLN A 201 -11.99 15.29 6.24
C GLN A 201 -11.94 15.05 7.74
N GLY A 202 -11.08 14.12 8.16
CA GLY A 202 -10.82 13.86 9.55
C GLY A 202 -9.86 14.87 10.17
N ARG A 203 -9.46 14.61 11.40
CA ARG A 203 -8.53 15.46 12.13
C ARG A 203 -7.13 15.45 11.52
N GLU A 204 -6.66 14.27 11.10
CA GLU A 204 -5.38 14.11 10.44
C GLU A 204 -5.52 14.33 8.94
N ALA A 205 -4.53 14.92 8.30
CA ALA A 205 -4.61 15.35 6.89
C ALA A 205 -4.85 14.22 5.89
N SER A 206 -4.43 12.99 6.19
CA SER A 206 -4.62 11.80 5.36
C SER A 206 -5.93 11.06 5.66
N VAL A 207 -6.67 11.44 6.71
CA VAL A 207 -7.93 10.79 7.10
C VAL A 207 -9.10 11.53 6.47
N GLY A 208 -9.97 10.78 5.80
CA GLY A 208 -10.95 11.39 4.92
C GLY A 208 -10.30 11.89 3.62
N ARG A 209 -10.86 12.91 3.02
CA ARG A 209 -10.41 13.44 1.72
C ARG A 209 -10.11 14.93 1.81
N ASN A 210 -8.83 15.28 1.82
CA ASN A 210 -8.39 16.68 1.83
C ASN A 210 -8.68 17.33 0.48
N GLY A 211 -9.38 18.48 0.49
CA GLY A 211 -9.80 19.19 -0.73
C GLY A 211 -10.98 18.53 -1.46
N PHE A 212 -11.83 17.76 -0.74
CA PHE A 212 -12.97 17.08 -1.36
C PHE A 212 -14.01 18.03 -1.96
N GLU A 213 -14.21 19.22 -1.38
CA GLU A 213 -15.18 20.20 -1.89
C GLU A 213 -14.75 20.72 -3.25
N GLU A 214 -13.47 21.07 -3.41
CA GLU A 214 -12.90 21.52 -4.69
C GLU A 214 -12.85 20.36 -5.70
N TYR A 215 -12.47 19.18 -5.27
CA TYR A 215 -12.49 17.99 -6.12
C TYR A 215 -13.89 17.71 -6.67
N ASP A 216 -14.93 17.81 -5.86
CA ASP A 216 -16.32 17.62 -6.29
C ASP A 216 -16.81 18.73 -7.22
N LYS A 217 -16.35 19.97 -7.02
CA LYS A 217 -16.77 21.14 -7.80
C LYS A 217 -16.00 21.28 -9.12
N LEU A 218 -14.68 21.08 -9.08
CA LEU A 218 -13.78 21.34 -10.22
C LEU A 218 -13.45 20.08 -11.01
N GLY A 219 -13.64 18.90 -10.42
CA GLY A 219 -13.16 17.63 -10.94
C GLY A 219 -11.65 17.41 -10.74
N TYR A 220 -11.01 18.19 -9.89
CA TYR A 220 -9.60 18.03 -9.46
C TYR A 220 -9.34 18.86 -8.20
N VAL A 221 -8.27 18.51 -7.49
CA VAL A 221 -7.75 19.30 -6.37
C VAL A 221 -6.82 20.39 -6.94
N PRO A 222 -7.05 21.68 -6.65
CA PRO A 222 -6.24 22.76 -7.22
C PRO A 222 -4.89 22.94 -6.51
N TYR A 223 -3.83 23.22 -7.27
CA TYR A 223 -2.52 23.61 -6.77
C TYR A 223 -2.29 25.11 -7.06
N PRO A 224 -1.70 25.92 -6.17
CA PRO A 224 -1.04 25.55 -4.92
C PRO A 224 -1.94 25.61 -3.67
N ASP A 225 -3.26 25.74 -3.81
CA ASP A 225 -4.18 25.80 -2.65
C ASP A 225 -4.04 24.53 -1.78
N TYR A 226 -3.77 23.40 -2.43
CA TYR A 226 -3.46 22.12 -1.79
C TYR A 226 -2.11 21.59 -2.29
N VAL A 227 -1.24 21.18 -1.37
CA VAL A 227 -0.02 20.45 -1.72
C VAL A 227 -0.38 19.06 -2.23
N GLU A 228 0.48 18.46 -3.06
CA GLU A 228 0.29 17.12 -3.65
C GLU A 228 -1.02 16.98 -4.45
N ALA A 229 -1.52 18.09 -4.97
CA ALA A 229 -2.87 18.21 -5.53
C ALA A 229 -3.10 17.28 -6.75
N THR A 230 -2.11 17.16 -7.64
CA THR A 230 -2.21 16.26 -8.79
C THR A 230 -2.21 14.81 -8.34
N ALA A 231 -1.31 14.43 -7.47
CA ALA A 231 -1.25 13.08 -6.90
C ALA A 231 -2.58 12.74 -6.20
N LYS A 232 -3.10 13.62 -5.33
CA LYS A 232 -4.41 13.46 -4.68
C LYS A 232 -5.53 13.23 -5.67
N THR A 233 -5.60 14.02 -6.74
CA THR A 233 -6.65 13.88 -7.77
C THR A 233 -6.62 12.50 -8.42
N LEU A 234 -5.44 11.99 -8.76
CA LEU A 234 -5.28 10.68 -9.39
C LEU A 234 -5.66 9.55 -8.43
N GLU A 235 -5.21 9.62 -7.19
CA GLU A 235 -5.56 8.67 -6.13
C GLU A 235 -7.07 8.67 -5.84
N TYR A 236 -7.70 9.87 -5.80
CA TYR A 236 -9.14 9.98 -5.57
C TYR A 236 -9.95 9.42 -6.74
N ALA A 237 -9.53 9.65 -7.99
CA ALA A 237 -10.19 9.07 -9.15
C ALA A 237 -10.15 7.53 -9.12
N TYR A 238 -9.02 6.95 -8.73
CA TYR A 238 -8.91 5.50 -8.54
C TYR A 238 -9.77 4.99 -7.38
N SER A 239 -9.75 5.68 -6.24
CA SER A 239 -10.58 5.33 -5.09
C SER A 239 -12.08 5.43 -5.40
N ASP A 240 -12.49 6.43 -6.19
CA ASP A 240 -13.86 6.58 -6.66
C ASP A 240 -14.27 5.43 -7.58
N TRP A 241 -13.38 4.97 -8.45
CA TRP A 241 -13.61 3.77 -9.24
C TRP A 241 -13.79 2.52 -8.36
N CYS A 242 -12.94 2.33 -7.35
CA CYS A 242 -13.09 1.25 -6.38
C CYS A 242 -14.47 1.28 -5.69
N LEU A 243 -14.88 2.46 -5.22
CA LEU A 243 -16.18 2.64 -4.57
C LEU A 243 -17.34 2.37 -5.53
N SER A 244 -17.25 2.81 -6.78
CA SER A 244 -18.24 2.49 -7.82
C SER A 244 -18.38 0.98 -8.00
N ARG A 245 -17.27 0.26 -8.15
CA ARG A 245 -17.25 -1.20 -8.30
C ARG A 245 -17.85 -1.93 -7.11
N PHE A 246 -17.47 -1.51 -5.90
CA PHE A 246 -18.00 -2.08 -4.66
C PHE A 246 -19.52 -1.85 -4.55
N ALA A 247 -19.98 -0.60 -4.74
CA ALA A 247 -21.38 -0.25 -4.66
C ALA A 247 -22.23 -1.03 -5.68
N ALA A 248 -21.78 -1.14 -6.93
CA ALA A 248 -22.44 -1.92 -7.98
C ALA A 248 -22.56 -3.40 -7.57
N SER A 249 -21.52 -3.98 -7.00
CA SER A 249 -21.47 -5.40 -6.63
C SER A 249 -22.45 -5.78 -5.52
N ILE A 250 -22.84 -4.82 -4.68
CA ILE A 250 -23.86 -5.02 -3.61
C ILE A 250 -25.23 -4.43 -3.97
N GLY A 251 -25.44 -4.05 -5.25
CA GLY A 251 -26.71 -3.60 -5.79
C GLY A 251 -27.05 -2.13 -5.54
N ASN A 252 -26.10 -1.30 -5.09
CA ASN A 252 -26.33 0.15 -4.92
C ASN A 252 -25.95 0.92 -6.21
N VAL A 253 -26.85 0.87 -7.19
CA VAL A 253 -26.62 1.45 -8.53
C VAL A 253 -26.45 2.95 -8.48
N SER A 254 -27.19 3.68 -7.64
CA SER A 254 -27.13 5.15 -7.58
C SER A 254 -25.78 5.65 -7.10
N ILE A 255 -25.19 5.03 -6.08
CA ILE A 255 -23.84 5.35 -5.63
C ILE A 255 -22.81 4.94 -6.71
N ALA A 256 -22.95 3.78 -7.29
CA ALA A 256 -22.06 3.29 -8.33
C ALA A 256 -21.94 4.27 -9.51
N GLU A 257 -23.08 4.79 -10.03
CA GLU A 257 -23.10 5.74 -11.15
C GLU A 257 -22.44 7.07 -10.82
N VAL A 258 -22.62 7.59 -9.59
CA VAL A 258 -21.98 8.84 -9.16
C VAL A 258 -20.47 8.69 -9.14
N TYR A 259 -19.97 7.65 -8.54
CA TYR A 259 -18.53 7.44 -8.38
C TYR A 259 -17.85 6.95 -9.65
N GLU A 260 -18.56 6.26 -10.55
CA GLU A 260 -18.07 5.95 -11.90
C GLU A 260 -17.75 7.22 -12.69
N LYS A 261 -18.59 8.25 -12.59
CA LYS A 261 -18.33 9.56 -13.21
C LYS A 261 -17.11 10.24 -12.61
N LYS A 262 -16.99 10.24 -11.26
CA LYS A 262 -15.85 10.84 -10.55
C LYS A 262 -14.54 10.13 -10.87
N SER A 263 -14.56 8.83 -11.15
CA SER A 263 -13.38 8.07 -11.52
C SER A 263 -12.69 8.58 -12.80
N GLN A 264 -13.42 9.33 -13.63
CA GLN A 264 -12.88 9.95 -14.85
C GLN A 264 -12.18 11.29 -14.63
N ASN A 265 -12.15 11.79 -13.40
CA ASN A 265 -11.59 13.11 -13.05
C ASN A 265 -10.08 13.23 -13.34
N TYR A 266 -9.34 12.12 -13.41
CA TYR A 266 -7.93 12.11 -13.82
C TYR A 266 -7.72 12.80 -15.19
N LYS A 267 -8.72 12.75 -16.09
CA LYS A 267 -8.66 13.35 -17.44
C LYS A 267 -8.47 14.86 -17.41
N ASN A 268 -8.93 15.52 -16.34
CA ASN A 268 -8.82 16.97 -16.18
C ASN A 268 -7.37 17.43 -16.00
N LEU A 269 -6.46 16.54 -15.59
CA LEU A 269 -5.06 16.87 -15.32
C LEU A 269 -4.09 16.37 -16.39
N PHE A 270 -4.56 15.67 -17.43
CA PHE A 270 -3.72 15.28 -18.54
C PHE A 270 -3.55 16.44 -19.53
N ASP A 271 -2.31 16.85 -19.76
CA ASP A 271 -1.98 17.88 -20.76
C ASP A 271 -1.47 17.22 -22.05
N PRO A 272 -2.27 17.20 -23.12
CA PRO A 272 -1.88 16.58 -24.38
C PRO A 272 -0.73 17.29 -25.09
N SER A 273 -0.45 18.55 -24.75
CA SER A 273 0.66 19.30 -25.36
C SER A 273 2.05 18.77 -24.95
N CYS A 274 2.16 18.16 -23.78
CA CYS A 274 3.41 17.56 -23.28
C CYS A 274 3.29 16.06 -22.98
N GLY A 275 2.07 15.50 -22.95
CA GLY A 275 1.81 14.11 -22.67
C GLY A 275 2.08 13.69 -21.21
N PHE A 276 1.81 14.60 -20.25
CA PHE A 276 1.98 14.36 -18.81
C PHE A 276 0.74 14.79 -18.03
N MET A 277 0.59 14.19 -16.83
CA MET A 277 -0.26 14.73 -15.78
C MET A 277 0.40 15.98 -15.20
N ARG A 278 -0.38 17.07 -15.10
CA ARG A 278 0.06 18.39 -14.62
C ARG A 278 -0.90 18.97 -13.62
N ALA A 279 -0.41 19.89 -12.79
CA ALA A 279 -1.23 20.67 -11.88
C ALA A 279 -1.99 21.80 -12.57
N LYS A 280 -3.21 22.06 -12.08
CA LYS A 280 -4.00 23.26 -12.40
C LYS A 280 -4.29 24.07 -11.15
N ASN A 281 -4.41 25.40 -11.33
CA ASN A 281 -4.93 26.28 -10.29
C ASN A 281 -6.48 26.20 -10.23
N LYS A 282 -7.08 26.88 -9.25
CA LYS A 282 -8.55 26.93 -9.06
C LYS A 282 -9.31 27.56 -10.23
N ASP A 283 -8.64 28.31 -11.09
CA ASP A 283 -9.24 28.99 -12.26
C ASP A 283 -9.14 28.10 -13.53
N GLY A 284 -8.57 26.90 -13.43
CA GLY A 284 -8.43 25.92 -14.51
C GLY A 284 -7.19 26.10 -15.37
N GLU A 285 -6.28 26.99 -15.00
CA GLU A 285 -5.06 27.26 -15.73
C GLU A 285 -3.94 26.31 -15.31
N TRP A 286 -3.10 25.90 -16.26
CA TRP A 286 -1.93 25.07 -16.00
C TRP A 286 -0.88 25.84 -15.20
N ILE A 287 -0.27 25.19 -14.22
CA ILE A 287 0.82 25.78 -13.44
C ILE A 287 2.09 25.87 -14.32
N GLU A 288 2.65 27.07 -14.34
CA GLU A 288 3.88 27.37 -15.06
C GLU A 288 4.98 27.95 -14.11
N PRO A 289 6.27 27.74 -14.39
CA PRO A 289 6.81 26.90 -15.47
C PRO A 289 6.64 25.41 -15.21
N PHE A 290 6.41 24.60 -16.25
CA PHE A 290 6.32 23.16 -16.13
C PHE A 290 7.66 22.46 -16.38
N ARG A 291 8.01 21.54 -15.49
CA ARG A 291 9.18 20.64 -15.62
C ARG A 291 8.79 19.24 -15.21
N ALA A 292 8.78 18.30 -16.16
CA ALA A 292 8.35 16.93 -15.91
C ALA A 292 9.23 16.17 -14.88
N ILE A 293 10.47 16.61 -14.66
CA ILE A 293 11.45 16.05 -13.72
C ILE A 293 11.44 16.73 -12.35
N GLU A 294 10.49 17.65 -12.09
CA GLU A 294 10.39 18.34 -10.80
C GLU A 294 9.63 17.49 -9.79
N TRP A 295 10.26 17.23 -8.65
CA TRP A 295 9.76 16.41 -7.58
C TRP A 295 9.01 17.21 -6.52
N GLY A 296 7.97 16.60 -5.94
CA GLY A 296 7.15 17.24 -4.91
C GLY A 296 6.18 18.26 -5.48
N GLY A 297 5.83 19.28 -4.68
CA GLY A 297 4.83 20.28 -5.05
C GLY A 297 3.45 19.68 -5.29
N PRO A 298 3.02 19.50 -6.54
CA PRO A 298 1.77 18.83 -6.86
C PRO A 298 1.82 17.29 -6.78
N PHE A 299 2.98 16.70 -6.52
CA PHE A 299 3.20 15.25 -6.45
C PHE A 299 3.75 14.82 -5.09
N THR A 300 3.48 13.58 -4.70
CA THR A 300 4.00 12.95 -3.49
C THR A 300 5.16 12.05 -3.87
N GLU A 301 6.35 12.31 -3.33
CA GLU A 301 7.56 11.49 -3.53
C GLU A 301 7.78 11.09 -4.99
N GLY A 302 7.59 12.05 -5.89
CA GLY A 302 7.65 11.78 -7.30
C GLY A 302 7.54 13.05 -8.15
N SER A 303 7.43 12.83 -9.46
CA SER A 303 7.29 13.84 -10.50
C SER A 303 6.21 13.45 -11.51
N SER A 304 6.02 14.26 -12.54
CA SER A 304 5.10 13.91 -13.63
C SER A 304 5.46 12.58 -14.33
N TRP A 305 6.75 12.20 -14.38
CA TRP A 305 7.17 10.93 -14.95
C TRP A 305 6.58 9.73 -14.21
N HIS A 306 6.41 9.85 -12.89
CA HIS A 306 5.90 8.76 -12.06
C HIS A 306 4.36 8.74 -12.04
N TYR A 307 3.76 9.91 -11.82
CA TYR A 307 2.30 10.00 -11.62
C TYR A 307 1.47 9.96 -12.90
N THR A 308 2.08 10.18 -14.07
CA THR A 308 1.34 10.03 -15.35
C THR A 308 0.76 8.63 -15.52
N TRP A 309 1.33 7.63 -14.87
CA TRP A 309 0.90 6.25 -14.92
C TRP A 309 -0.13 5.84 -13.85
N SER A 310 -0.44 6.72 -12.89
CA SER A 310 -1.37 6.46 -11.78
C SER A 310 -2.84 6.47 -12.20
N VAL A 311 -3.16 5.75 -13.28
CA VAL A 311 -4.50 5.55 -13.85
C VAL A 311 -4.73 4.05 -14.07
N MET A 312 -4.56 3.28 -13.02
CA MET A 312 -4.62 1.81 -13.05
C MET A 312 -6.00 1.29 -13.46
N HIS A 313 -7.05 2.03 -13.14
CA HIS A 313 -8.45 1.65 -13.37
C HIS A 313 -8.95 1.92 -14.80
N ASP A 314 -8.27 2.78 -15.58
CA ASP A 314 -8.66 3.14 -16.95
C ASP A 314 -7.43 3.28 -17.86
N ILE A 315 -6.65 2.20 -17.97
CA ILE A 315 -5.43 2.17 -18.79
C ILE A 315 -5.74 2.47 -20.26
N GLN A 316 -6.88 2.00 -20.76
CA GLN A 316 -7.30 2.26 -22.13
C GLN A 316 -7.67 3.73 -22.35
N GLY A 317 -8.34 4.36 -21.36
CA GLY A 317 -8.60 5.80 -21.38
C GLY A 317 -7.31 6.62 -21.35
N LEU A 318 -6.33 6.23 -20.54
CA LEU A 318 -5.01 6.87 -20.51
C LEU A 318 -4.30 6.72 -21.88
N ALA A 319 -4.33 5.54 -22.48
CA ALA A 319 -3.76 5.31 -23.81
C ALA A 319 -4.43 6.19 -24.88
N GLN A 320 -5.75 6.35 -24.83
CA GLN A 320 -6.49 7.25 -25.72
C GLN A 320 -6.07 8.71 -25.55
N LEU A 321 -5.90 9.18 -24.31
CA LEU A 321 -5.40 10.53 -24.05
C LEU A 321 -3.99 10.77 -24.62
N MET A 322 -3.14 9.75 -24.61
CA MET A 322 -1.79 9.81 -25.18
C MET A 322 -1.76 9.71 -26.71
N GLY A 323 -2.89 9.43 -27.36
CA GLY A 323 -2.99 9.27 -28.82
C GLY A 323 -2.98 7.83 -29.30
N GLY A 324 -3.11 6.86 -28.40
CA GLY A 324 -3.22 5.42 -28.70
C GLY A 324 -2.10 4.57 -28.11
N HIS A 325 -2.19 3.27 -28.36
CA HIS A 325 -1.27 2.28 -27.78
C HIS A 325 0.19 2.48 -28.22
N GLU A 326 0.41 2.91 -29.46
CA GLU A 326 1.76 3.15 -29.98
C GLU A 326 2.42 4.33 -29.26
N GLN A 327 1.69 5.43 -29.10
CA GLN A 327 2.16 6.64 -28.41
C GLN A 327 2.40 6.38 -26.92
N MET A 328 1.51 5.65 -26.26
CA MET A 328 1.71 5.22 -24.88
C MET A 328 2.94 4.32 -24.73
N GLY A 329 3.15 3.40 -25.68
CA GLY A 329 4.35 2.55 -25.70
C GLY A 329 5.64 3.34 -25.87
N ALA A 330 5.64 4.32 -26.79
CA ALA A 330 6.78 5.23 -26.98
C ALA A 330 7.06 6.09 -25.72
N LYS A 331 6.02 6.51 -25.03
CA LYS A 331 6.16 7.26 -23.77
C LYS A 331 6.73 6.40 -22.64
N LEU A 332 6.31 5.13 -22.52
CA LEU A 332 6.90 4.16 -21.60
C LEU A 332 8.37 3.90 -21.94
N ASP A 333 8.69 3.68 -23.24
CA ASP A 333 10.08 3.53 -23.68
C ASP A 333 10.93 4.77 -23.30
N SER A 334 10.36 5.96 -23.46
CA SER A 334 11.04 7.19 -23.10
C SER A 334 11.33 7.27 -21.60
N MET A 335 10.45 6.77 -20.73
CA MET A 335 10.69 6.72 -19.27
C MET A 335 11.94 5.90 -18.93
N PHE A 336 12.13 4.73 -19.57
CA PHE A 336 13.29 3.87 -19.31
C PHE A 336 14.58 4.36 -19.96
N ASN A 337 14.50 5.16 -21.04
CA ASN A 337 15.65 5.63 -21.80
C ASN A 337 16.03 7.10 -21.53
N ALA A 338 15.18 7.86 -20.85
CA ALA A 338 15.51 9.24 -20.48
C ALA A 338 16.67 9.28 -19.46
N PRO A 339 17.48 10.33 -19.46
CA PRO A 339 18.43 10.53 -18.37
C PRO A 339 17.71 10.55 -17.01
N ALA A 340 18.37 10.05 -15.96
CA ALA A 340 17.86 10.11 -14.58
C ALA A 340 18.04 11.52 -13.98
N ASP A 341 17.78 12.55 -14.81
CA ASP A 341 17.82 13.95 -14.40
C ASP A 341 16.65 14.25 -13.44
N TYR A 342 16.89 15.16 -12.52
CA TYR A 342 15.89 15.58 -11.56
C TYR A 342 15.97 17.06 -11.21
N ASN A 343 14.87 17.60 -10.73
CA ASN A 343 14.81 18.84 -10.00
C ASN A 343 14.18 18.53 -8.63
N VAL A 344 14.85 18.91 -7.55
CA VAL A 344 14.39 18.62 -6.17
C VAL A 344 13.06 19.31 -5.81
N GLY A 345 12.64 20.30 -6.61
CA GLY A 345 11.37 21.01 -6.44
C GLY A 345 11.18 21.55 -5.03
N THR A 346 10.00 21.33 -4.47
CA THR A 346 9.61 21.83 -3.15
C THR A 346 10.33 21.15 -1.98
N TYR A 347 11.01 20.02 -2.20
CA TYR A 347 11.82 19.39 -1.14
C TYR A 347 13.05 20.22 -0.78
N GLY A 348 13.61 20.97 -1.75
CA GLY A 348 14.78 21.85 -1.52
C GLY A 348 16.11 21.11 -1.31
N PHE A 349 16.09 19.77 -1.27
CA PHE A 349 17.27 18.90 -1.18
C PHE A 349 16.99 17.56 -1.86
N VAL A 350 18.03 16.76 -2.08
CA VAL A 350 17.88 15.42 -2.65
C VAL A 350 17.33 14.48 -1.58
N ILE A 351 16.09 14.07 -1.71
CA ILE A 351 15.49 13.03 -0.88
C ILE A 351 16.01 11.65 -1.32
N HIS A 352 15.83 10.63 -0.48
CA HIS A 352 16.43 9.32 -0.75
C HIS A 352 15.85 8.66 -2.02
N GLU A 353 14.56 8.85 -2.32
CA GLU A 353 13.91 8.30 -3.52
C GLU A 353 14.53 8.86 -4.81
N ILE A 354 14.94 10.13 -4.82
CA ILE A 354 15.68 10.73 -5.94
C ILE A 354 17.05 10.08 -6.08
N ALA A 355 17.78 9.93 -4.96
CA ALA A 355 19.11 9.33 -4.97
C ALA A 355 19.06 7.87 -5.44
N GLU A 356 18.04 7.15 -5.02
CA GLU A 356 17.76 5.77 -5.41
C GLU A 356 17.44 5.66 -6.90
N MET A 357 16.52 6.48 -7.43
CA MET A 357 16.22 6.52 -8.87
C MET A 357 17.49 6.70 -9.70
N VAL A 358 18.36 7.65 -9.33
CA VAL A 358 19.63 7.88 -10.02
C VAL A 358 20.54 6.65 -9.93
N ALA A 359 20.61 6.01 -8.75
CA ALA A 359 21.49 4.86 -8.53
C ALA A 359 21.01 3.59 -9.28
N LEU A 360 19.73 3.46 -9.57
CA LEU A 360 19.19 2.32 -10.31
C LEU A 360 19.63 2.29 -11.78
N ASP A 361 19.93 3.44 -12.37
CA ASP A 361 20.31 3.57 -13.79
C ASP A 361 19.24 2.90 -14.71
N MET A 362 17.99 3.27 -14.51
CA MET A 362 16.82 2.81 -15.29
C MET A 362 15.98 4.00 -15.78
N GLY A 363 16.65 5.09 -16.16
CA GLY A 363 16.00 6.31 -16.63
C GLY A 363 15.18 7.00 -15.54
N GLN A 364 13.95 7.33 -15.86
CA GLN A 364 12.99 7.94 -14.92
C GLN A 364 12.13 6.87 -14.19
N TYR A 365 12.42 5.58 -14.33
CA TYR A 365 11.74 4.52 -13.61
C TYR A 365 12.31 4.36 -12.20
N ALA A 366 11.64 4.94 -11.21
CA ALA A 366 12.06 4.94 -9.81
C ALA A 366 11.48 3.72 -9.07
N HIS A 367 11.98 2.50 -9.35
CA HIS A 367 11.45 1.25 -8.78
C HIS A 367 11.46 1.23 -7.24
N GLY A 368 12.38 1.93 -6.62
CA GLY A 368 12.49 2.04 -5.16
C GLY A 368 11.32 2.74 -4.49
N ASN A 369 10.41 3.38 -5.26
CA ASN A 369 9.21 4.00 -4.73
C ASN A 369 7.94 3.50 -5.44
N GLN A 370 6.82 3.39 -4.72
CA GLN A 370 5.61 2.68 -5.11
C GLN A 370 4.84 3.27 -6.30
N PRO A 371 4.77 4.62 -6.50
CA PRO A 371 3.91 5.21 -7.54
C PRO A 371 4.13 4.66 -8.94
N VAL A 372 5.34 4.19 -9.26
CA VAL A 372 5.70 3.76 -10.62
C VAL A 372 5.86 2.24 -10.77
N GLN A 373 5.81 1.48 -9.66
CA GLN A 373 6.10 0.03 -9.67
C GLN A 373 5.22 -0.78 -10.65
N HIS A 374 3.98 -0.35 -10.90
CA HIS A 374 3.05 -0.99 -11.83
C HIS A 374 3.33 -0.64 -13.31
N ALA A 375 4.06 0.46 -13.59
CA ALA A 375 4.20 1.01 -14.94
C ALA A 375 4.81 0.01 -15.93
N ILE A 376 5.71 -0.86 -15.50
CA ILE A 376 6.29 -1.92 -16.33
C ILE A 376 5.20 -2.81 -16.94
N TYR A 377 4.15 -3.10 -16.18
CA TYR A 377 3.08 -4.02 -16.62
C TYR A 377 2.10 -3.39 -17.60
N LEU A 378 2.12 -2.05 -17.75
CA LEU A 378 1.27 -1.34 -18.70
C LEU A 378 1.55 -1.73 -20.15
N TYR A 379 2.75 -2.19 -20.47
CA TYR A 379 3.06 -2.76 -21.77
C TYR A 379 2.14 -3.94 -22.17
N ASN A 380 1.65 -4.72 -21.20
CA ASN A 380 0.73 -5.84 -21.47
C ASN A 380 -0.60 -5.33 -22.05
N TYR A 381 -1.09 -4.19 -21.56
CA TYR A 381 -2.38 -3.60 -21.94
C TYR A 381 -2.37 -2.91 -23.30
N ILE A 382 -1.19 -2.66 -23.86
CA ILE A 382 -0.99 -2.03 -25.17
C ILE A 382 -0.41 -3.01 -26.21
N GLY A 383 -0.45 -4.33 -25.91
CA GLY A 383 -0.04 -5.37 -26.86
C GLY A 383 1.48 -5.53 -27.02
N GLN A 384 2.29 -5.08 -26.04
CA GLN A 384 3.75 -5.20 -26.07
C GLN A 384 4.31 -6.01 -24.88
N PRO A 385 3.78 -7.22 -24.55
CA PRO A 385 4.12 -7.95 -23.33
C PRO A 385 5.62 -8.33 -23.23
N TRP A 386 6.31 -8.47 -24.36
CA TRP A 386 7.74 -8.77 -24.37
C TRP A 386 8.59 -7.69 -23.70
N LYS A 387 8.15 -6.42 -23.74
CA LYS A 387 8.84 -5.32 -23.03
C LYS A 387 8.62 -5.41 -21.53
N ALA A 388 7.39 -5.70 -21.09
CA ALA A 388 7.12 -5.99 -19.68
C ALA A 388 8.01 -7.14 -19.19
N GLN A 389 8.07 -8.26 -19.90
CA GLN A 389 8.91 -9.40 -19.57
C GLN A 389 10.39 -9.04 -19.46
N TYR A 390 10.89 -8.23 -20.40
CA TYR A 390 12.27 -7.74 -20.36
C TYR A 390 12.55 -6.90 -19.12
N HIS A 391 11.77 -5.85 -18.88
CA HIS A 391 12.00 -4.96 -17.76
C HIS A 391 11.77 -5.62 -16.40
N VAL A 392 10.75 -6.47 -16.27
CA VAL A 392 10.52 -7.27 -15.06
C VAL A 392 11.75 -8.13 -14.74
N ARG A 393 12.33 -8.80 -15.75
CA ARG A 393 13.52 -9.62 -15.58
C ARG A 393 14.74 -8.79 -15.17
N GLU A 394 14.92 -7.61 -15.76
CA GLU A 394 15.98 -6.68 -15.39
C GLU A 394 15.86 -6.26 -13.91
N VAL A 395 14.65 -5.86 -13.48
CA VAL A 395 14.40 -5.47 -12.10
C VAL A 395 14.66 -6.64 -11.13
N LEU A 396 14.10 -7.83 -11.40
CA LEU A 396 14.29 -9.02 -10.55
C LEU A 396 15.78 -9.38 -10.37
N ASN A 397 16.58 -9.26 -11.44
CA ASN A 397 17.98 -9.67 -11.43
C ASN A 397 18.93 -8.60 -10.87
N ARG A 398 18.61 -7.33 -11.04
CA ARG A 398 19.53 -6.21 -10.71
C ARG A 398 19.22 -5.59 -9.35
N LEU A 399 17.96 -5.55 -8.97
CA LEU A 399 17.51 -4.71 -7.83
C LEU A 399 17.17 -5.52 -6.58
N TYR A 400 17.22 -6.86 -6.67
CA TYR A 400 16.94 -7.75 -5.53
C TYR A 400 18.04 -8.79 -5.35
N ASN A 401 18.34 -9.10 -4.08
CA ASN A 401 19.29 -10.15 -3.70
C ASN A 401 18.99 -10.67 -2.29
N SER A 402 19.68 -11.73 -1.84
CA SER A 402 19.45 -12.34 -0.54
C SER A 402 20.15 -11.66 0.65
N GLY A 403 20.85 -10.57 0.42
CA GLY A 403 21.58 -9.84 1.46
C GLY A 403 20.67 -9.04 2.40
N PRO A 404 21.22 -8.46 3.47
CA PRO A 404 20.47 -7.63 4.41
C PRO A 404 19.84 -6.38 3.78
N LYS A 405 20.45 -5.86 2.71
CA LYS A 405 19.95 -4.77 1.86
C LYS A 405 19.52 -5.31 0.51
N GLY A 406 18.72 -6.36 0.52
CA GLY A 406 18.39 -7.17 -0.66
C GLY A 406 17.29 -6.62 -1.55
N TYR A 407 16.98 -5.35 -1.50
CA TYR A 407 16.01 -4.63 -2.34
C TYR A 407 16.47 -3.18 -2.52
N CYS A 408 15.97 -2.53 -3.57
CA CYS A 408 16.19 -1.09 -3.77
C CYS A 408 15.11 -0.27 -3.08
N GLY A 409 15.45 0.92 -2.61
CA GLY A 409 14.53 1.82 -1.92
C GLY A 409 14.09 1.32 -0.56
N ASP A 410 12.94 1.82 -0.09
CA ASP A 410 12.35 1.39 1.16
C ASP A 410 11.53 0.10 1.01
N GLU A 411 11.40 -0.64 2.09
CA GLU A 411 10.68 -1.92 2.12
C GLU A 411 9.17 -1.72 2.14
N ASP A 412 8.70 -0.68 2.82
CA ASP A 412 7.34 -0.17 2.87
C ASP A 412 6.28 -1.22 3.20
N ASN A 413 6.40 -1.72 4.43
CA ASN A 413 5.45 -2.68 5.01
C ASN A 413 5.20 -3.92 4.13
N GLY A 414 6.21 -4.39 3.43
CA GLY A 414 6.14 -5.56 2.57
C GLY A 414 5.90 -5.26 1.10
N GLN A 415 5.63 -4.01 0.70
CA GLN A 415 5.22 -3.72 -0.68
C GLN A 415 6.32 -3.99 -1.71
N THR A 416 7.53 -3.52 -1.47
CA THR A 416 8.68 -3.75 -2.38
C THR A 416 9.01 -5.24 -2.48
N SER A 417 8.89 -5.97 -1.37
CA SER A 417 9.04 -7.43 -1.34
C SER A 417 7.88 -8.16 -2.04
N ALA A 418 6.63 -7.71 -1.87
CA ALA A 418 5.46 -8.30 -2.53
C ALA A 418 5.52 -8.12 -4.05
N TRP A 419 6.04 -6.99 -4.53
CA TRP A 419 6.30 -6.79 -5.95
C TRP A 419 7.22 -7.90 -6.49
N TYR A 420 8.32 -8.20 -5.79
CA TYR A 420 9.24 -9.28 -6.17
C TYR A 420 8.54 -10.64 -6.18
N VAL A 421 7.81 -10.97 -5.11
CA VAL A 421 7.13 -12.28 -4.98
C VAL A 421 6.12 -12.48 -6.12
N CYS A 422 5.23 -11.51 -6.37
CA CYS A 422 4.25 -11.58 -7.45
C CYS A 422 4.93 -11.68 -8.82
N SER A 423 5.94 -10.84 -9.09
CA SER A 423 6.67 -10.82 -10.36
C SER A 423 7.43 -12.13 -10.60
N ALA A 424 8.03 -12.72 -9.56
CA ALA A 424 8.71 -14.01 -9.66
C ALA A 424 7.73 -15.17 -9.92
N MET A 425 6.47 -15.06 -9.44
CA MET A 425 5.38 -15.99 -9.77
C MET A 425 4.78 -15.77 -11.17
N GLY A 426 5.15 -14.70 -11.85
CA GLY A 426 4.75 -14.42 -13.24
C GLY A 426 3.48 -13.60 -13.42
N PHE A 427 3.02 -12.89 -12.38
CA PHE A 427 1.87 -11.98 -12.44
C PHE A 427 2.10 -10.73 -11.57
N TYR A 428 1.22 -9.74 -11.70
CA TYR A 428 1.18 -8.56 -10.83
C TYR A 428 -0.23 -7.95 -10.83
N PRO A 429 -0.80 -7.65 -9.67
CA PRO A 429 -2.14 -7.05 -9.56
C PRO A 429 -2.09 -5.56 -9.93
N VAL A 430 -2.13 -5.24 -11.22
CA VAL A 430 -1.98 -3.86 -11.73
C VAL A 430 -3.09 -2.94 -11.23
N CYS A 431 -4.31 -3.46 -11.13
CA CYS A 431 -5.49 -2.70 -10.69
C CYS A 431 -6.24 -3.44 -9.58
N PRO A 432 -5.82 -3.31 -8.30
CA PRO A 432 -6.60 -3.84 -7.18
C PRO A 432 -8.04 -3.33 -7.22
N GLY A 433 -9.00 -4.21 -6.91
CA GLY A 433 -10.44 -3.98 -7.13
C GLY A 433 -11.00 -4.63 -8.39
N GLN A 434 -10.13 -5.12 -9.30
CA GLN A 434 -10.50 -6.09 -10.33
C GLN A 434 -10.40 -7.51 -9.77
N PRO A 435 -11.28 -8.46 -10.18
CA PRO A 435 -11.20 -9.86 -9.75
C PRO A 435 -10.12 -10.64 -10.53
N GLU A 436 -8.92 -10.05 -10.63
CA GLU A 436 -7.78 -10.59 -11.37
C GLU A 436 -6.45 -10.29 -10.65
N TYR A 437 -5.39 -10.96 -11.10
CA TYR A 437 -4.04 -10.79 -10.56
C TYR A 437 -3.01 -10.51 -11.66
#